data_9c2fc3d7f0a509f0520a20975ec0e8b6
#
_entry.id   9c2fc3d7f0a509f0520a20975ec0e8b6
#
_cell.length_a   1.000
_cell.length_b   1.000
_cell.length_c   1.000
_cell.angle_alpha   90.00
_cell.angle_beta   90.00
_cell.angle_gamma   90.00
#
_symmetry.space_group_name_H-M   'P 1'
#
loop_
_entity.id
_entity.type
_entity.pdbx_description
1 polymer ?
#
loop_
_entity_poly.entity_id
_entity_poly.type
_entity_poly.pdbx_seq_one_letter_code
_entity_poly.pdbx_strand_id
1 'polypeptide(L)'
;MDHMLFWNFILATALGALIGIEREMPRIGTKVDQSGGGFGGIRSFALLSLLGAITTWVDMNMGTEIWKISWFFLTGLFIVISYTYASFGKNLMGVTSEYAAILAYLIGVITMSGYHVISVIIAILLLLILSSKDYLSTLKEKFSREELGDSLKFAVIALVILPLLPDAKFSIVEITQWFYGSALNWTHPIVTAQFFNPWGIWFFVVIMAGVEYIWYILSRMMGAKWGILASGAIGGLISSTATTVAMTKKSTEHPENRNSYVVGTLVASCIMFLRVLIVAGIIYPNILTTIWIPATVMFIGLSGMAIYYYRESLKETPAPIDEEKEKEYESPFQLIPAMQFAWLIVVIKFFSILGKVYENIIPPEVSNYGIAIISGLADVDAINLTYSSNAKAGIISAIIASTTILIAVMSNNIVKASIAYRFGEKKFWKKVFIGFWVSILSGIIAIIAINIVSVVSAFGG
;
A
#
# COMPACT_ATOMS: atom_id res chain seq x y z
N MET A 1 10.37 -27.73 -40.84
CA MET A 1 8.98 -27.60 -40.32
C MET A 1 8.69 -28.58 -39.17
N ASP A 2 9.31 -29.75 -39.20
CA ASP A 2 9.03 -30.82 -38.22
C ASP A 2 9.53 -30.58 -36.78
N HIS A 3 10.66 -29.90 -36.64
CA HIS A 3 11.19 -29.62 -35.28
C HIS A 3 10.31 -28.68 -34.45
N MET A 4 9.70 -27.64 -35.04
CA MET A 4 8.84 -26.70 -34.35
C MET A 4 7.54 -27.35 -33.89
N LEU A 5 6.98 -28.20 -34.75
CA LEU A 5 5.76 -28.97 -34.44
C LEU A 5 5.99 -29.92 -33.25
N PHE A 6 7.10 -30.62 -33.24
CA PHE A 6 7.50 -31.53 -32.16
C PHE A 6 7.62 -30.75 -30.80
N TRP A 7 8.29 -29.62 -30.85
CA TRP A 7 8.41 -28.77 -29.63
C TRP A 7 7.07 -28.22 -29.13
N ASN A 8 6.11 -27.92 -30.02
CA ASN A 8 4.79 -27.46 -29.63
C ASN A 8 4.02 -28.57 -28.88
N PHE A 9 4.11 -29.82 -29.31
CA PHE A 9 3.49 -30.93 -28.57
C PHE A 9 4.13 -31.17 -27.22
N ILE A 10 5.47 -31.09 -27.15
CA ILE A 10 6.20 -31.25 -25.89
C ILE A 10 5.81 -30.11 -24.93
N LEU A 11 5.84 -28.86 -25.40
CA LEU A 11 5.49 -27.69 -24.56
C LEU A 11 4.05 -27.79 -24.06
N ALA A 12 3.09 -28.08 -24.93
CA ALA A 12 1.68 -28.25 -24.52
C ALA A 12 1.52 -29.33 -23.46
N THR A 13 2.16 -30.49 -23.67
CA THR A 13 2.12 -31.61 -22.71
C THR A 13 2.77 -31.24 -21.38
N ALA A 14 3.90 -30.57 -21.42
CA ALA A 14 4.62 -30.12 -20.23
C ALA A 14 3.82 -29.09 -19.40
N LEU A 15 3.19 -28.12 -20.07
CA LEU A 15 2.35 -27.11 -19.39
C LEU A 15 1.12 -27.80 -18.74
N GLY A 16 0.48 -28.74 -19.41
CA GLY A 16 -0.59 -29.55 -18.83
C GLY A 16 -0.10 -30.38 -17.64
N ALA A 17 1.05 -31.05 -17.76
CA ALA A 17 1.65 -31.81 -16.67
C ALA A 17 1.97 -30.94 -15.45
N LEU A 18 2.49 -29.73 -15.64
CA LEU A 18 2.77 -28.75 -14.58
C LEU A 18 1.50 -28.42 -13.78
N ILE A 19 0.38 -28.18 -14.43
CA ILE A 19 -0.93 -27.94 -13.79
C ILE A 19 -1.36 -29.18 -13.00
N GLY A 20 -1.16 -30.36 -13.57
CA GLY A 20 -1.48 -31.64 -12.93
C GLY A 20 -0.64 -31.97 -11.71
N ILE A 21 0.63 -31.54 -11.67
CA ILE A 21 1.52 -31.70 -10.50
C ILE A 21 0.92 -30.99 -9.29
N GLU A 22 0.50 -29.75 -9.45
CA GLU A 22 -0.13 -28.98 -8.36
C GLU A 22 -1.36 -29.70 -7.81
N ARG A 23 -2.15 -30.36 -8.68
CA ARG A 23 -3.34 -31.09 -8.29
C ARG A 23 -3.07 -32.41 -7.56
N GLU A 24 -1.93 -33.02 -7.80
CA GLU A 24 -1.54 -34.29 -7.20
C GLU A 24 -0.70 -34.11 -5.93
N MET A 25 -0.17 -32.90 -5.66
CA MET A 25 0.59 -32.62 -4.44
C MET A 25 -0.28 -32.82 -3.19
N PRO A 26 0.20 -33.61 -2.19
CA PRO A 26 -0.53 -33.79 -0.94
C PRO A 26 -0.60 -32.47 -0.18
N ARG A 27 -1.79 -32.07 0.26
CA ARG A 27 -2.02 -30.88 1.05
C ARG A 27 -1.43 -31.03 2.44
N ILE A 28 -0.53 -30.15 2.83
CA ILE A 28 0.08 -30.10 4.15
C ILE A 28 -1.02 -29.80 5.19
N GLY A 29 -1.27 -30.72 6.11
CA GLY A 29 -2.17 -30.54 7.27
C GLY A 29 -3.55 -31.15 7.19
N THR A 30 -3.99 -31.71 6.07
CA THR A 30 -5.20 -32.52 6.02
C THR A 30 -4.86 -33.99 6.18
N LYS A 31 -5.50 -34.68 7.15
CA LYS A 31 -5.48 -36.16 7.20
C LYS A 31 -5.90 -36.63 5.82
N VAL A 32 -5.02 -37.37 5.16
CA VAL A 32 -5.21 -37.95 3.85
C VAL A 32 -6.43 -38.88 3.95
N ASP A 33 -7.59 -38.36 3.58
CA ASP A 33 -8.66 -39.19 3.15
C ASP A 33 -8.26 -39.66 1.75
N GLN A 34 -7.90 -40.95 1.65
CA GLN A 34 -7.35 -41.60 0.46
C GLN A 34 -8.33 -41.70 -0.72
N SER A 35 -9.46 -41.04 -0.65
CA SER A 35 -10.39 -40.90 -1.75
C SER A 35 -10.05 -39.66 -2.58
N GLY A 36 -9.10 -39.78 -3.49
CA GLY A 36 -8.79 -38.77 -4.52
C GLY A 36 -10.04 -38.37 -5.30
N GLY A 37 -10.75 -37.37 -4.79
CA GLY A 37 -12.01 -36.89 -5.35
C GLY A 37 -11.88 -35.66 -6.23
N GLY A 38 -10.70 -35.40 -6.82
CA GLY A 38 -10.49 -34.34 -7.80
C GLY A 38 -10.49 -34.89 -9.23
N PHE A 39 -10.85 -34.05 -10.21
CA PHE A 39 -10.76 -34.36 -11.62
C PHE A 39 -9.27 -34.50 -12.03
N GLY A 40 -8.77 -35.75 -12.04
CA GLY A 40 -7.46 -36.14 -12.59
C GLY A 40 -6.24 -35.58 -11.87
N GLY A 41 -5.08 -36.19 -12.16
CA GLY A 41 -3.75 -35.78 -11.75
C GLY A 41 -2.86 -35.38 -12.95
N ILE A 42 -1.55 -35.48 -12.80
CA ILE A 42 -0.54 -35.12 -13.79
C ILE A 42 -0.87 -35.67 -15.20
N ARG A 43 -1.22 -36.95 -15.25
CA ARG A 43 -1.53 -37.65 -16.52
C ARG A 43 -2.75 -37.05 -17.23
N SER A 44 -3.82 -36.78 -16.48
CA SER A 44 -5.07 -36.27 -17.05
C SER A 44 -4.91 -34.87 -17.62
N PHE A 45 -4.23 -33.98 -16.90
CA PHE A 45 -3.99 -32.61 -17.37
C PHE A 45 -3.00 -32.56 -18.54
N ALA A 46 -1.97 -33.39 -18.52
CA ALA A 46 -1.06 -33.55 -19.65
C ALA A 46 -1.77 -34.02 -20.92
N LEU A 47 -2.67 -35.05 -20.79
CA LEU A 47 -3.45 -35.57 -21.90
C LEU A 47 -4.47 -34.56 -22.43
N LEU A 48 -5.10 -33.77 -21.55
CA LEU A 48 -6.02 -32.70 -21.96
C LEU A 48 -5.35 -31.61 -22.78
N SER A 49 -4.19 -31.16 -22.32
CA SER A 49 -3.41 -30.17 -23.06
C SER A 49 -2.86 -30.72 -24.38
N LEU A 50 -2.38 -31.96 -24.38
CA LEU A 50 -1.97 -32.65 -25.59
C LEU A 50 -3.15 -32.83 -26.59
N LEU A 51 -4.33 -33.15 -26.10
CA LEU A 51 -5.53 -33.25 -26.93
C LEU A 51 -5.86 -31.92 -27.59
N GLY A 52 -5.82 -30.82 -26.85
CA GLY A 52 -6.00 -29.47 -27.39
C GLY A 52 -4.98 -29.16 -28.49
N ALA A 53 -3.72 -29.54 -28.32
CA ALA A 53 -2.67 -29.39 -29.32
C ALA A 53 -2.93 -30.25 -30.56
N ILE A 54 -3.30 -31.52 -30.40
CA ILE A 54 -3.60 -32.46 -31.51
C ILE A 54 -4.75 -31.93 -32.34
N THR A 55 -5.88 -31.56 -31.70
CA THR A 55 -7.09 -31.10 -32.40
C THR A 55 -6.81 -29.84 -33.19
N THR A 56 -6.02 -28.93 -32.64
CA THR A 56 -5.58 -27.70 -33.34
C THR A 56 -4.66 -28.02 -34.53
N TRP A 57 -3.74 -28.95 -34.36
CA TRP A 57 -2.88 -29.39 -35.44
C TRP A 57 -3.67 -30.02 -36.59
N VAL A 58 -4.68 -30.88 -36.30
CA VAL A 58 -5.57 -31.47 -37.28
C VAL A 58 -6.34 -30.37 -38.04
N ASP A 59 -6.90 -29.40 -37.34
CA ASP A 59 -7.63 -28.29 -37.96
C ASP A 59 -6.74 -27.45 -38.88
N MET A 60 -5.48 -27.17 -38.45
CA MET A 60 -4.51 -26.44 -39.30
C MET A 60 -4.17 -27.19 -40.60
N ASN A 61 -4.09 -28.54 -40.56
CA ASN A 61 -3.81 -29.31 -41.76
C ASN A 61 -5.05 -29.48 -42.64
N MET A 62 -6.26 -29.51 -42.10
CA MET A 62 -7.50 -29.67 -42.85
C MET A 62 -8.12 -28.35 -43.29
N GLY A 63 -7.61 -27.18 -42.81
CA GLY A 63 -8.15 -25.87 -43.07
C GLY A 63 -9.55 -25.68 -42.44
N THR A 64 -9.82 -26.34 -41.30
CA THR A 64 -11.11 -26.33 -40.60
C THR A 64 -10.93 -25.81 -39.17
N GLU A 65 -12.03 -25.55 -38.48
CA GLU A 65 -12.06 -25.22 -37.06
C GLU A 65 -12.90 -26.28 -36.27
N ILE A 66 -13.34 -27.30 -36.96
CA ILE A 66 -14.38 -28.21 -36.47
C ILE A 66 -13.84 -29.14 -35.38
N TRP A 67 -12.61 -29.63 -35.52
CA TRP A 67 -12.05 -30.61 -34.58
C TRP A 67 -11.79 -30.00 -33.20
N LYS A 68 -11.14 -28.86 -33.11
CA LYS A 68 -10.85 -28.19 -31.82
C LYS A 68 -12.16 -27.80 -31.11
N ILE A 69 -13.19 -27.32 -31.86
CA ILE A 69 -14.48 -26.91 -31.29
C ILE A 69 -15.24 -28.14 -30.81
N SER A 70 -15.32 -29.20 -31.62
CA SER A 70 -16.02 -30.42 -31.27
C SER A 70 -15.41 -31.10 -30.05
N TRP A 71 -14.09 -31.20 -29.98
CA TRP A 71 -13.42 -31.79 -28.83
C TRP A 71 -13.45 -30.89 -27.60
N PHE A 72 -13.52 -29.60 -27.73
CA PHE A 72 -13.77 -28.69 -26.62
C PHE A 72 -15.13 -28.98 -25.96
N PHE A 73 -16.19 -29.09 -26.74
CA PHE A 73 -17.52 -29.43 -26.24
C PHE A 73 -17.58 -30.85 -25.66
N LEU A 74 -16.94 -31.83 -26.31
CA LEU A 74 -16.87 -33.18 -25.81
C LEU A 74 -16.12 -33.29 -24.48
N THR A 75 -15.01 -32.57 -24.34
CA THR A 75 -14.25 -32.46 -23.10
C THR A 75 -15.06 -31.78 -22.01
N GLY A 76 -15.77 -30.69 -22.35
CA GLY A 76 -16.71 -30.03 -21.44
C GLY A 76 -17.80 -30.93 -20.95
N LEU A 77 -18.43 -31.73 -21.85
CA LEU A 77 -19.45 -32.70 -21.51
C LEU A 77 -18.91 -33.80 -20.57
N PHE A 78 -17.72 -34.31 -20.87
CA PHE A 78 -17.05 -35.30 -20.03
C PHE A 78 -16.78 -34.77 -18.62
N ILE A 79 -16.34 -33.50 -18.50
CA ILE A 79 -16.11 -32.82 -17.24
C ILE A 79 -17.42 -32.65 -16.46
N VAL A 80 -18.51 -32.25 -17.12
CA VAL A 80 -19.85 -32.14 -16.50
C VAL A 80 -20.33 -33.46 -15.95
N ILE A 81 -20.20 -34.55 -16.72
CA ILE A 81 -20.57 -35.89 -16.28
C ILE A 81 -19.73 -36.31 -15.08
N SER A 82 -18.44 -36.12 -15.13
CA SER A 82 -17.51 -36.42 -14.03
C SER A 82 -17.84 -35.64 -12.77
N TYR A 83 -18.11 -34.33 -12.90
CA TYR A 83 -18.54 -33.48 -11.80
C TYR A 83 -19.84 -33.91 -11.16
N THR A 84 -20.86 -34.26 -12.01
CA THR A 84 -22.16 -34.72 -11.56
C THR A 84 -22.01 -36.01 -10.75
N TYR A 85 -21.22 -36.96 -11.24
CA TYR A 85 -20.95 -38.21 -10.52
C TYR A 85 -20.22 -37.97 -9.18
N ALA A 86 -19.22 -37.08 -9.15
CA ALA A 86 -18.47 -36.72 -7.94
C ALA A 86 -19.34 -35.97 -6.92
N SER A 87 -20.20 -35.06 -7.38
CA SER A 87 -21.09 -34.26 -6.54
C SER A 87 -22.17 -35.09 -5.86
N PHE A 88 -22.87 -35.97 -6.63
CA PHE A 88 -23.94 -36.82 -6.09
C PHE A 88 -23.39 -38.01 -5.30
N GLY A 89 -22.20 -38.55 -5.67
CA GLY A 89 -21.65 -39.73 -5.03
C GLY A 89 -20.79 -39.50 -3.79
N LYS A 90 -20.14 -38.34 -3.66
CA LYS A 90 -19.12 -38.08 -2.63
C LYS A 90 -19.29 -36.76 -1.87
N ASN A 91 -20.36 -36.02 -2.07
CA ASN A 91 -20.57 -34.67 -1.47
C ASN A 91 -19.38 -33.69 -1.66
N LEU A 92 -18.63 -33.82 -2.75
CA LEU A 92 -17.49 -32.96 -3.05
C LEU A 92 -17.97 -31.76 -3.87
N MET A 93 -18.15 -30.62 -3.22
CA MET A 93 -18.53 -29.37 -3.87
C MET A 93 -17.30 -28.54 -4.17
N GLY A 94 -16.83 -28.52 -5.41
CA GLY A 94 -15.77 -27.64 -5.87
C GLY A 94 -15.59 -27.74 -7.36
N VAL A 95 -15.64 -26.64 -8.10
CA VAL A 95 -15.55 -26.58 -9.57
C VAL A 95 -14.17 -26.14 -10.08
N THR A 96 -13.22 -25.89 -9.20
CA THR A 96 -11.89 -25.37 -9.58
C THR A 96 -11.05 -26.35 -10.39
N SER A 97 -11.18 -27.65 -10.14
CA SER A 97 -10.47 -28.69 -10.90
C SER A 97 -11.03 -28.83 -12.31
N GLU A 98 -12.31 -28.66 -12.46
CA GLU A 98 -13.06 -28.73 -13.72
C GLU A 98 -12.67 -27.51 -14.61
N TYR A 99 -12.66 -26.30 -14.06
CA TYR A 99 -12.18 -25.13 -14.79
C TYR A 99 -10.70 -25.25 -15.16
N ALA A 100 -9.86 -25.78 -14.28
CA ALA A 100 -8.46 -26.02 -14.59
C ALA A 100 -8.28 -27.01 -15.74
N ALA A 101 -9.13 -28.05 -15.83
CA ALA A 101 -9.13 -29.01 -16.92
C ALA A 101 -9.51 -28.37 -18.27
N ILE A 102 -10.52 -27.52 -18.30
CA ILE A 102 -10.92 -26.73 -19.48
C ILE A 102 -9.77 -25.83 -19.92
N LEU A 103 -9.15 -25.12 -18.97
CA LEU A 103 -8.03 -24.22 -19.26
C LEU A 103 -6.80 -24.99 -19.74
N ALA A 104 -6.53 -26.19 -19.23
CA ALA A 104 -5.44 -27.04 -19.72
C ALA A 104 -5.64 -27.42 -21.21
N TYR A 105 -6.87 -27.76 -21.61
CA TYR A 105 -7.19 -27.99 -23.02
C TYR A 105 -6.92 -26.76 -23.87
N LEU A 106 -7.39 -25.59 -23.44
CA LEU A 106 -7.17 -24.31 -24.14
C LEU A 106 -5.68 -23.91 -24.22
N ILE A 107 -4.89 -24.19 -23.19
CA ILE A 107 -3.44 -23.99 -23.21
C ILE A 107 -2.81 -24.81 -24.35
N GLY A 108 -3.25 -26.07 -24.52
CA GLY A 108 -2.81 -26.89 -25.65
C GLY A 108 -3.15 -26.28 -27.01
N VAL A 109 -4.39 -25.79 -27.17
CA VAL A 109 -4.84 -25.08 -28.38
C VAL A 109 -3.96 -23.84 -28.65
N ILE A 110 -3.76 -22.99 -27.67
CA ILE A 110 -2.98 -21.74 -27.78
C ILE A 110 -1.51 -22.05 -28.12
N THR A 111 -0.94 -23.07 -27.46
CA THR A 111 0.44 -23.49 -27.72
C THR A 111 0.62 -23.94 -29.16
N MET A 112 -0.27 -24.78 -29.68
CA MET A 112 -0.20 -25.28 -31.06
C MET A 112 -0.45 -24.17 -32.08
N SER A 113 -1.29 -23.17 -31.75
CA SER A 113 -1.51 -21.98 -32.58
C SER A 113 -0.30 -21.03 -32.68
N GLY A 114 0.83 -21.35 -32.01
CA GLY A 114 2.08 -20.57 -32.09
C GLY A 114 2.23 -19.48 -31.04
N TYR A 115 1.23 -19.28 -30.16
CA TYR A 115 1.27 -18.25 -29.09
C TYR A 115 1.95 -18.78 -27.81
N HIS A 116 3.20 -19.23 -27.90
CA HIS A 116 3.94 -19.90 -26.82
C HIS A 116 4.04 -19.08 -25.54
N VAL A 117 4.37 -17.76 -25.67
CA VAL A 117 4.50 -16.87 -24.50
C VAL A 117 3.17 -16.74 -23.75
N ILE A 118 2.08 -16.59 -24.48
CA ILE A 118 0.74 -16.45 -23.91
C ILE A 118 0.33 -17.74 -23.20
N SER A 119 0.58 -18.92 -23.79
CA SER A 119 0.25 -20.19 -23.16
C SER A 119 1.03 -20.42 -21.86
N VAL A 120 2.32 -20.05 -21.82
CA VAL A 120 3.15 -20.12 -20.61
C VAL A 120 2.62 -19.17 -19.54
N ILE A 121 2.30 -17.91 -19.89
CA ILE A 121 1.73 -16.94 -18.94
C ILE A 121 0.42 -17.45 -18.34
N ILE A 122 -0.50 -17.95 -19.18
CA ILE A 122 -1.78 -18.51 -18.71
C ILE A 122 -1.56 -19.71 -17.79
N ALA A 123 -0.63 -20.60 -18.11
CA ALA A 123 -0.30 -21.75 -17.29
C ALA A 123 0.26 -21.32 -15.91
N ILE A 124 1.15 -20.34 -15.89
CA ILE A 124 1.72 -19.78 -14.64
C ILE A 124 0.62 -19.12 -13.80
N LEU A 125 -0.22 -18.31 -14.40
CA LEU A 125 -1.35 -17.67 -13.69
C LEU A 125 -2.31 -18.70 -13.11
N LEU A 126 -2.62 -19.73 -13.89
CA LEU A 126 -3.46 -20.84 -13.43
C LEU A 126 -2.83 -21.55 -12.23
N LEU A 127 -1.53 -21.87 -12.31
CA LEU A 127 -0.78 -22.49 -11.20
C LEU A 127 -0.82 -21.61 -9.94
N LEU A 128 -0.59 -20.30 -10.08
CA LEU A 128 -0.67 -19.35 -8.95
C LEU A 128 -2.04 -19.34 -8.31
N ILE A 129 -3.11 -19.33 -9.11
CA ILE A 129 -4.50 -19.39 -8.60
C ILE A 129 -4.77 -20.70 -7.87
N LEU A 130 -4.32 -21.83 -8.43
CA LEU A 130 -4.55 -23.15 -7.86
C LEU A 130 -3.77 -23.34 -6.55
N SER A 131 -2.50 -22.95 -6.51
CA SER A 131 -1.63 -23.05 -5.33
C SER A 131 -1.99 -22.06 -4.22
N SER A 132 -2.67 -20.97 -4.55
CA SER A 132 -3.08 -19.95 -3.56
C SER A 132 -4.16 -20.45 -2.59
N LYS A 133 -4.84 -21.57 -2.87
CA LYS A 133 -5.97 -22.09 -2.06
C LYS A 133 -5.59 -22.33 -0.59
N ASP A 134 -4.48 -23.00 -0.36
CA ASP A 134 -4.05 -23.35 1.01
C ASP A 134 -3.54 -22.11 1.75
N TYR A 135 -2.89 -21.22 1.03
CA TYR A 135 -2.48 -19.91 1.56
C TYR A 135 -3.70 -19.03 1.91
N LEU A 136 -4.70 -18.98 1.03
CA LEU A 136 -5.95 -18.25 1.25
C LEU A 136 -6.77 -18.85 2.40
N SER A 137 -6.77 -20.18 2.59
CA SER A 137 -7.45 -20.82 3.73
C SER A 137 -6.78 -20.45 5.05
N THR A 138 -5.46 -20.43 5.11
CA THR A 138 -4.69 -20.00 6.29
C THR A 138 -4.86 -18.50 6.58
N LEU A 139 -4.96 -17.68 5.54
CA LEU A 139 -5.28 -16.27 5.68
C LEU A 139 -6.69 -16.09 6.25
N LYS A 140 -7.66 -16.84 5.77
CA LYS A 140 -9.05 -16.78 6.23
C LYS A 140 -9.23 -17.14 7.71
N GLU A 141 -8.36 -17.99 8.27
CA GLU A 141 -8.32 -18.30 9.70
C GLU A 141 -7.65 -17.17 10.53
N LYS A 142 -6.73 -16.41 9.91
CA LYS A 142 -5.97 -15.34 10.57
C LYS A 142 -6.61 -13.96 10.44
N PHE A 143 -7.39 -13.71 9.41
CA PHE A 143 -8.02 -12.44 9.12
C PHE A 143 -9.53 -12.48 9.36
N SER A 144 -10.08 -11.43 9.97
CA SER A 144 -11.52 -11.27 10.13
C SER A 144 -12.22 -11.02 8.78
N ARG A 145 -13.54 -11.18 8.72
CA ARG A 145 -14.32 -10.84 7.52
C ARG A 145 -14.22 -9.36 7.17
N GLU A 146 -14.09 -8.50 8.17
CA GLU A 146 -13.93 -7.05 8.00
C GLU A 146 -12.59 -6.72 7.35
N GLU A 147 -11.49 -7.32 7.81
CA GLU A 147 -10.15 -7.15 7.25
C GLU A 147 -10.06 -7.60 5.79
N LEU A 148 -10.72 -8.71 5.45
CA LEU A 148 -10.83 -9.16 4.05
C LEU A 148 -11.65 -8.18 3.20
N GLY A 149 -12.74 -7.63 3.76
CA GLY A 149 -13.54 -6.60 3.12
C GLY A 149 -12.73 -5.33 2.81
N ASP A 150 -11.87 -4.92 3.73
CA ASP A 150 -11.03 -3.74 3.55
C ASP A 150 -9.89 -3.97 2.56
N SER A 151 -9.32 -5.19 2.55
CA SER A 151 -8.38 -5.60 1.51
C SER A 151 -9.00 -5.50 0.11
N LEU A 152 -10.25 -5.93 -0.02
CA LEU A 152 -11.01 -5.84 -1.27
C LEU A 152 -11.29 -4.39 -1.66
N LYS A 153 -11.69 -3.53 -0.70
CA LYS A 153 -11.89 -2.09 -0.95
C LYS A 153 -10.60 -1.44 -1.44
N PHE A 154 -9.46 -1.73 -0.79
CA PHE A 154 -8.15 -1.23 -1.23
C PHE A 154 -7.81 -1.72 -2.65
N ALA A 155 -8.03 -3.01 -2.94
CA ALA A 155 -7.80 -3.55 -4.28
C ALA A 155 -8.67 -2.85 -5.34
N VAL A 156 -9.95 -2.57 -5.06
CA VAL A 156 -10.84 -1.82 -5.97
C VAL A 156 -10.30 -0.42 -6.23
N ILE A 157 -9.85 0.28 -5.20
CA ILE A 157 -9.33 1.64 -5.29
C ILE A 157 -8.02 1.70 -6.09
N ALA A 158 -7.14 0.71 -5.89
CA ALA A 158 -5.84 0.66 -6.54
C ALA A 158 -5.90 0.08 -7.97
N LEU A 159 -6.69 -0.97 -8.19
CA LEU A 159 -6.66 -1.72 -9.45
C LEU A 159 -7.81 -1.36 -10.39
N VAL A 160 -8.90 -0.81 -9.88
CA VAL A 160 -10.08 -0.45 -10.70
C VAL A 160 -10.18 1.07 -10.85
N ILE A 161 -10.22 1.82 -9.74
CA ILE A 161 -10.45 3.27 -9.82
C ILE A 161 -9.25 3.99 -10.42
N LEU A 162 -8.03 3.69 -9.95
CA LEU A 162 -6.82 4.39 -10.39
C LEU A 162 -6.60 4.33 -11.93
N PRO A 163 -6.71 3.16 -12.61
CA PRO A 163 -6.54 3.10 -14.06
C PRO A 163 -7.65 3.79 -14.87
N LEU A 164 -8.83 4.01 -14.27
CA LEU A 164 -9.96 4.69 -14.93
C LEU A 164 -9.86 6.22 -14.86
N LEU A 165 -9.01 6.76 -13.99
CA LEU A 165 -8.87 8.20 -13.84
C LEU A 165 -7.99 8.79 -14.94
N PRO A 166 -8.34 9.96 -15.48
CA PRO A 166 -7.53 10.62 -16.50
C PRO A 166 -6.22 11.15 -15.90
N ASP A 167 -5.09 10.83 -16.55
CA ASP A 167 -3.79 11.42 -16.24
C ASP A 167 -3.62 12.72 -17.04
N ALA A 168 -4.43 13.71 -16.71
CA ALA A 168 -4.38 15.03 -17.28
C ALA A 168 -4.49 16.09 -16.18
N LYS A 169 -3.83 17.22 -16.37
CA LYS A 169 -3.90 18.34 -15.44
C LYS A 169 -5.04 19.27 -15.86
N PHE A 170 -5.88 19.61 -14.91
CA PHE A 170 -7.03 20.50 -15.12
C PHE A 170 -6.85 21.78 -14.33
N SER A 171 -7.28 22.89 -14.95
CA SER A 171 -7.47 24.20 -14.31
C SER A 171 -8.89 24.34 -13.75
N ILE A 172 -9.12 25.38 -12.94
CA ILE A 172 -10.48 25.67 -12.45
C ILE A 172 -11.42 25.98 -13.63
N VAL A 173 -10.93 26.67 -14.64
CA VAL A 173 -11.73 26.98 -15.85
C VAL A 173 -12.15 25.72 -16.58
N GLU A 174 -11.24 24.78 -16.81
CA GLU A 174 -11.56 23.50 -17.48
C GLU A 174 -12.52 22.65 -16.66
N ILE A 175 -12.36 22.58 -15.34
CA ILE A 175 -13.27 21.86 -14.45
C ILE A 175 -14.67 22.49 -14.51
N THR A 176 -14.78 23.82 -14.43
CA THR A 176 -16.08 24.52 -14.49
C THR A 176 -16.73 24.38 -15.86
N GLN A 177 -15.95 24.41 -16.94
CA GLN A 177 -16.45 24.16 -18.30
C GLN A 177 -17.04 22.75 -18.44
N TRP A 178 -16.41 21.76 -17.81
CA TRP A 178 -16.92 20.39 -17.84
C TRP A 178 -18.26 20.23 -17.12
N PHE A 179 -18.47 20.94 -15.99
CA PHE A 179 -19.71 20.89 -15.24
C PHE A 179 -20.85 21.78 -15.82
N TYR A 180 -20.53 22.94 -16.35
CA TYR A 180 -21.53 23.94 -16.76
C TYR A 180 -21.67 24.07 -18.29
N GLY A 181 -20.86 23.35 -19.08
CA GLY A 181 -20.94 23.34 -20.54
C GLY A 181 -20.55 24.65 -21.24
N SER A 182 -20.13 25.67 -20.48
CA SER A 182 -19.68 26.95 -21.02
C SER A 182 -18.35 27.37 -20.43
N ALA A 183 -17.42 27.86 -21.27
CA ALA A 183 -16.17 28.43 -20.79
C ALA A 183 -16.46 29.74 -20.06
N LEU A 184 -16.09 29.77 -18.78
CA LEU A 184 -16.00 31.02 -18.03
C LEU A 184 -14.78 31.77 -18.58
N ASN A 185 -14.96 32.97 -19.09
CA ASN A 185 -13.88 33.83 -19.63
C ASN A 185 -13.04 34.41 -18.48
N TRP A 186 -12.57 33.57 -17.60
CA TRP A 186 -11.70 33.97 -16.50
C TRP A 186 -10.24 33.83 -16.93
N THR A 187 -9.57 34.98 -17.03
CA THR A 187 -8.18 35.05 -17.49
C THR A 187 -7.15 35.17 -16.34
N HIS A 188 -7.63 35.21 -15.09
CA HIS A 188 -6.74 35.34 -13.95
C HIS A 188 -5.82 34.12 -13.82
N PRO A 189 -4.50 34.30 -13.60
CA PRO A 189 -3.52 33.20 -13.56
C PRO A 189 -3.85 32.07 -12.60
N ILE A 190 -4.54 32.35 -11.47
CA ILE A 190 -4.95 31.35 -10.49
C ILE A 190 -5.95 30.35 -11.09
N VAL A 191 -6.94 30.84 -11.83
CA VAL A 191 -8.03 30.00 -12.35
C VAL A 191 -7.65 29.26 -13.61
N THR A 192 -6.66 29.77 -14.35
CA THR A 192 -6.11 29.14 -15.56
C THR A 192 -4.96 28.18 -15.26
N ALA A 193 -4.40 28.23 -14.04
CA ALA A 193 -3.33 27.33 -13.65
C ALA A 193 -3.81 25.87 -13.54
N GLN A 194 -3.09 24.97 -14.18
CA GLN A 194 -3.38 23.53 -14.17
C GLN A 194 -2.74 22.85 -12.96
N PHE A 195 -3.54 22.47 -11.98
CA PHE A 195 -3.07 21.86 -10.72
C PHE A 195 -3.78 20.55 -10.33
N PHE A 196 -5.01 20.37 -10.82
CA PHE A 196 -5.81 19.23 -10.46
C PHE A 196 -5.56 18.09 -11.45
N ASN A 197 -4.85 17.06 -11.02
CA ASN A 197 -4.65 15.82 -11.76
C ASN A 197 -5.34 14.69 -10.99
N PRO A 198 -6.50 14.16 -11.45
CA PRO A 198 -7.24 13.11 -10.77
C PRO A 198 -6.39 11.85 -10.56
N TRP A 199 -5.72 11.37 -11.60
CA TRP A 199 -4.86 10.20 -11.53
C TRP A 199 -3.71 10.40 -10.53
N GLY A 200 -3.00 11.52 -10.63
CA GLY A 200 -1.87 11.82 -9.75
C GLY A 200 -2.26 11.96 -8.28
N ILE A 201 -3.41 12.60 -7.99
CA ILE A 201 -3.93 12.73 -6.62
C ILE A 201 -4.33 11.35 -6.09
N TRP A 202 -5.05 10.56 -6.90
CA TRP A 202 -5.50 9.23 -6.51
C TRP A 202 -4.34 8.24 -6.37
N PHE A 203 -3.32 8.35 -7.20
CA PHE A 203 -2.09 7.58 -7.07
C PHE A 203 -1.43 7.79 -5.71
N PHE A 204 -1.40 9.01 -5.22
CA PHE A 204 -0.90 9.30 -3.87
C PHE A 204 -1.76 8.68 -2.77
N VAL A 205 -3.09 8.70 -2.93
CA VAL A 205 -4.02 8.01 -2.01
C VAL A 205 -3.70 6.51 -1.97
N VAL A 206 -3.49 5.90 -3.13
CA VAL A 206 -3.16 4.46 -3.25
C VAL A 206 -1.80 4.14 -2.60
N ILE A 207 -0.77 4.97 -2.83
CA ILE A 207 0.53 4.78 -2.18
C ILE A 207 0.39 4.83 -0.66
N MET A 208 -0.29 5.84 -0.13
CA MET A 208 -0.42 5.99 1.33
C MET A 208 -1.25 4.87 1.95
N ALA A 209 -2.41 4.57 1.37
CA ALA A 209 -3.22 3.45 1.81
C ALA A 209 -2.47 2.11 1.72
N GLY A 210 -1.66 1.92 0.68
CA GLY A 210 -0.79 0.75 0.51
C GLY A 210 0.29 0.64 1.58
N VAL A 211 0.94 1.75 1.91
CA VAL A 211 1.93 1.81 3.00
C VAL A 211 1.26 1.46 4.33
N GLU A 212 0.12 2.08 4.64
CA GLU A 212 -0.65 1.79 5.87
C GLU A 212 -1.10 0.33 5.92
N TYR A 213 -1.56 -0.23 4.80
CA TYR A 213 -1.98 -1.61 4.69
C TYR A 213 -0.83 -2.61 4.88
N ILE A 214 0.34 -2.36 4.27
CA ILE A 214 1.55 -3.18 4.48
C ILE A 214 1.96 -3.18 5.95
N TRP A 215 1.95 -2.01 6.60
CA TRP A 215 2.27 -1.90 8.00
C TRP A 215 1.26 -2.59 8.90
N TYR A 216 -0.02 -2.55 8.55
CA TYR A 216 -1.06 -3.30 9.24
C TYR A 216 -0.80 -4.81 9.19
N ILE A 217 -0.49 -5.36 8.00
CA ILE A 217 -0.14 -6.78 7.84
C ILE A 217 1.08 -7.14 8.69
N LEU A 218 2.15 -6.33 8.62
CA LEU A 218 3.37 -6.57 9.39
C LEU A 218 3.10 -6.55 10.90
N SER A 219 2.29 -5.61 11.38
CA SER A 219 1.91 -5.52 12.78
C SER A 219 1.14 -6.77 13.25
N ARG A 220 0.26 -7.29 12.40
CA ARG A 220 -0.50 -8.51 12.67
C ARG A 220 0.38 -9.75 12.73
N MET A 221 1.41 -9.81 11.88
CA MET A 221 2.38 -10.92 11.87
C MET A 221 3.27 -10.93 13.12
N MET A 222 3.57 -9.76 13.68
CA MET A 222 4.45 -9.65 14.85
C MET A 222 3.80 -10.08 16.18
N GLY A 223 2.47 -10.14 16.23
CA GLY A 223 1.70 -10.67 17.37
C GLY A 223 1.70 -9.79 18.64
N ALA A 224 0.73 -10.01 19.53
CA ALA A 224 0.44 -9.18 20.70
C ALA A 224 1.42 -9.29 21.88
N LYS A 225 2.54 -10.00 21.74
CA LYS A 225 3.44 -10.33 22.88
C LYS A 225 4.35 -9.19 23.36
N TRP A 226 4.30 -8.00 22.79
CA TRP A 226 5.32 -6.95 22.99
C TRP A 226 4.91 -5.79 23.90
N GLY A 227 3.72 -5.80 24.52
CA GLY A 227 3.28 -4.77 25.48
C GLY A 227 3.09 -3.38 24.86
N ILE A 228 3.02 -2.33 25.70
CA ILE A 228 2.71 -0.93 25.31
C ILE A 228 3.72 -0.36 24.29
N LEU A 229 4.98 -0.80 24.33
CA LEU A 229 6.02 -0.38 23.40
C LEU A 229 5.70 -0.78 21.95
N ALA A 230 5.28 -2.03 21.78
CA ALA A 230 4.87 -2.54 20.49
C ALA A 230 3.54 -1.93 20.03
N SER A 231 2.59 -1.72 20.96
CA SER A 231 1.34 -1.01 20.67
C SER A 231 1.61 0.41 20.17
N GLY A 232 2.58 1.13 20.77
CA GLY A 232 3.03 2.43 20.29
C GLY A 232 3.70 2.37 18.91
N ALA A 233 4.56 1.38 18.69
CA ALA A 233 5.23 1.18 17.41
C ALA A 233 4.23 0.80 16.31
N ILE A 234 3.39 -0.18 16.56
CA ILE A 234 2.35 -0.67 15.63
C ILE A 234 1.35 0.45 15.31
N GLY A 235 0.83 1.12 16.34
CA GLY A 235 -0.07 2.24 16.16
C GLY A 235 0.57 3.39 15.39
N GLY A 236 1.86 3.68 15.65
CA GLY A 236 2.63 4.70 14.93
C GLY A 236 2.84 4.40 13.46
N LEU A 237 2.88 3.13 13.07
CA LEU A 237 2.93 2.69 11.68
C LEU A 237 1.63 3.01 10.94
N ILE A 238 0.49 2.89 11.61
CA ILE A 238 -0.83 3.20 11.05
C ILE A 238 -1.07 4.71 11.10
N SER A 239 -1.03 5.30 12.30
CA SER A 239 -1.20 6.74 12.51
C SER A 239 -0.57 7.20 13.81
N SER A 240 0.51 7.97 13.70
CA SER A 240 1.18 8.51 14.89
C SER A 240 0.33 9.51 15.66
N THR A 241 -0.61 10.20 15.00
CA THR A 241 -1.56 11.13 15.63
C THR A 241 -2.65 10.37 16.39
N ALA A 242 -3.26 9.36 15.76
CA ALA A 242 -4.25 8.51 16.43
C ALA A 242 -3.66 7.78 17.63
N THR A 243 -2.42 7.27 17.50
CA THR A 243 -1.67 6.67 18.60
C THR A 243 -1.45 7.66 19.75
N THR A 244 -1.09 8.90 19.42
CA THR A 244 -0.94 9.96 20.44
C THR A 244 -2.26 10.19 21.20
N VAL A 245 -3.39 10.26 20.50
CA VAL A 245 -4.73 10.40 21.13
C VAL A 245 -5.02 9.22 22.04
N ALA A 246 -4.82 8.00 21.58
CA ALA A 246 -5.05 6.78 22.36
C ALA A 246 -4.18 6.73 23.62
N MET A 247 -2.87 6.98 23.49
CA MET A 247 -1.96 7.01 24.64
C MET A 247 -2.26 8.14 25.61
N THR A 248 -2.71 9.29 25.09
CA THR A 248 -3.16 10.43 25.90
C THR A 248 -4.37 10.04 26.77
N LYS A 249 -5.38 9.40 26.18
CA LYS A 249 -6.56 8.92 26.91
C LYS A 249 -6.19 7.90 27.98
N LYS A 250 -5.40 6.88 27.61
CA LYS A 250 -4.90 5.85 28.55
C LYS A 250 -4.09 6.44 29.69
N SER A 251 -3.35 7.53 29.48
CA SER A 251 -2.60 8.19 30.54
C SER A 251 -3.45 8.80 31.64
N THR A 252 -4.72 9.13 31.35
CA THR A 252 -5.69 9.61 32.33
C THR A 252 -6.43 8.47 33.03
N GLU A 253 -6.66 7.36 32.33
CA GLU A 253 -7.33 6.17 32.86
C GLU A 253 -6.40 5.36 33.76
N HIS A 254 -5.11 5.25 33.37
CA HIS A 254 -4.08 4.45 34.06
C HIS A 254 -2.81 5.27 34.31
N PRO A 255 -2.81 6.22 35.26
CA PRO A 255 -1.67 7.10 35.51
C PRO A 255 -0.40 6.39 35.98
N GLU A 256 -0.53 5.16 36.53
CA GLU A 256 0.56 4.31 36.98
C GLU A 256 1.47 3.85 35.81
N ASN A 257 0.94 3.65 34.61
CA ASN A 257 1.65 3.23 33.41
C ASN A 257 2.09 4.40 32.50
N ARG A 258 2.10 5.62 33.04
CA ARG A 258 2.29 6.86 32.26
C ARG A 258 3.57 6.86 31.43
N ASN A 259 4.70 6.41 31.98
CA ASN A 259 5.96 6.40 31.24
C ASN A 259 5.91 5.49 30.02
N SER A 260 5.24 4.36 30.11
CA SER A 260 5.01 3.46 28.99
C SER A 260 4.17 4.12 27.89
N TYR A 261 3.14 4.90 28.26
CA TYR A 261 2.33 5.68 27.28
C TYR A 261 3.13 6.82 26.65
N VAL A 262 4.02 7.50 27.42
CA VAL A 262 4.98 8.48 26.87
C VAL A 262 5.84 7.83 25.81
N VAL A 263 6.45 6.67 26.13
CA VAL A 263 7.29 5.93 25.20
C VAL A 263 6.52 5.53 23.97
N GLY A 264 5.29 5.00 24.09
CA GLY A 264 4.43 4.66 22.96
C GLY A 264 4.19 5.85 22.03
N THR A 265 3.92 7.03 22.59
CA THR A 265 3.70 8.27 21.84
C THR A 265 4.96 8.73 21.09
N LEU A 266 6.13 8.69 21.74
CA LEU A 266 7.39 9.10 21.14
C LEU A 266 7.85 8.11 20.07
N VAL A 267 7.71 6.80 20.30
CA VAL A 267 8.03 5.74 19.34
C VAL A 267 7.14 5.85 18.09
N ALA A 268 5.84 6.08 18.26
CA ALA A 268 4.92 6.31 17.15
C ALA A 268 5.39 7.47 16.25
N SER A 269 5.89 8.54 16.88
CA SER A 269 6.41 9.70 16.15
C SER A 269 7.80 9.46 15.54
N CYS A 270 8.65 8.60 16.15
CA CYS A 270 9.89 8.14 15.53
C CYS A 270 9.62 7.41 14.21
N ILE A 271 8.60 6.56 14.18
CA ILE A 271 8.19 5.81 12.99
C ILE A 271 7.72 6.75 11.88
N MET A 272 7.05 7.85 12.20
CA MET A 272 6.66 8.86 11.22
C MET A 272 7.87 9.40 10.44
N PHE A 273 9.03 9.62 11.09
CA PHE A 273 10.24 10.05 10.38
C PHE A 273 10.71 9.04 9.34
N LEU A 274 10.70 7.75 9.68
CA LEU A 274 11.06 6.69 8.74
C LEU A 274 10.11 6.67 7.55
N ARG A 275 8.80 6.80 7.81
CA ARG A 275 7.76 6.86 6.77
C ARG A 275 7.99 8.06 5.84
N VAL A 276 8.28 9.23 6.38
CA VAL A 276 8.58 10.44 5.60
C VAL A 276 9.75 10.21 4.66
N LEU A 277 10.85 9.61 5.14
CA LEU A 277 12.03 9.33 4.31
C LEU A 277 11.75 8.28 3.23
N ILE A 278 11.03 7.21 3.56
CA ILE A 278 10.67 6.16 2.61
C ILE A 278 9.79 6.72 1.49
N VAL A 279 8.73 7.46 1.84
CA VAL A 279 7.80 8.01 0.86
C VAL A 279 8.48 9.06 -0.03
N ALA A 280 9.25 9.98 0.56
CA ALA A 280 10.03 10.97 -0.20
C ALA A 280 11.01 10.29 -1.17
N GLY A 281 11.72 9.26 -0.71
CA GLY A 281 12.67 8.50 -1.51
C GLY A 281 12.03 7.72 -2.67
N ILE A 282 10.84 7.15 -2.47
CA ILE A 282 10.08 6.48 -3.54
C ILE A 282 9.70 7.46 -4.66
N ILE A 283 9.27 8.68 -4.29
CA ILE A 283 8.83 9.69 -5.25
C ILE A 283 10.00 10.35 -5.97
N TYR A 284 10.99 10.78 -5.21
CA TYR A 284 12.15 11.50 -5.70
C TYR A 284 13.41 11.10 -4.90
N PRO A 285 14.16 10.06 -5.32
CA PRO A 285 15.33 9.57 -4.58
C PRO A 285 16.36 10.66 -4.25
N ASN A 286 16.54 11.64 -5.15
CA ASN A 286 17.51 12.70 -4.94
C ASN A 286 17.16 13.64 -3.77
N ILE A 287 15.90 13.70 -3.31
CA ILE A 287 15.53 14.51 -2.15
C ILE A 287 16.18 13.98 -0.87
N LEU A 288 16.50 12.67 -0.84
CA LEU A 288 17.16 12.07 0.30
C LEU A 288 18.52 12.74 0.62
N THR A 289 19.24 13.24 -0.39
CA THR A 289 20.52 13.91 -0.18
C THR A 289 20.40 15.16 0.70
N THR A 290 19.24 15.78 0.76
CA THR A 290 18.98 17.01 1.51
C THR A 290 18.18 16.77 2.79
N ILE A 291 17.25 15.82 2.80
CA ILE A 291 16.33 15.61 3.93
C ILE A 291 16.88 14.65 5.00
N TRP A 292 17.76 13.70 4.62
CA TRP A 292 18.13 12.58 5.51
C TRP A 292 18.88 13.05 6.78
N ILE A 293 19.79 14.02 6.66
CA ILE A 293 20.55 14.52 7.83
C ILE A 293 19.62 15.15 8.87
N PRO A 294 18.81 16.20 8.54
CA PRO A 294 17.97 16.83 9.55
C PRO A 294 16.89 15.86 10.07
N ALA A 295 16.30 15.02 9.21
CA ALA A 295 15.34 14.02 9.65
C ALA A 295 15.96 13.01 10.63
N THR A 296 17.19 12.55 10.37
CA THR A 296 17.92 11.63 11.26
C THR A 296 18.28 12.30 12.60
N VAL A 297 18.68 13.55 12.59
CA VAL A 297 18.98 14.31 13.82
C VAL A 297 17.71 14.45 14.67
N MET A 298 16.56 14.78 14.06
CA MET A 298 15.28 14.84 14.74
C MET A 298 14.86 13.48 15.29
N PHE A 299 15.04 12.43 14.51
CA PHE A 299 14.77 11.04 14.89
C PHE A 299 15.64 10.61 16.10
N ILE A 300 16.94 10.91 16.07
CA ILE A 300 17.86 10.57 17.18
C ILE A 300 17.48 11.34 18.46
N GLY A 301 17.14 12.62 18.34
CA GLY A 301 16.68 13.41 19.49
C GLY A 301 15.43 12.80 20.14
N LEU A 302 14.44 12.45 19.32
CA LEU A 302 13.19 11.86 19.79
C LEU A 302 13.39 10.43 20.35
N SER A 303 14.19 9.62 19.66
CA SER A 303 14.53 8.25 20.09
C SER A 303 15.32 8.25 21.40
N GLY A 304 16.24 9.19 21.60
CA GLY A 304 16.96 9.37 22.85
C GLY A 304 16.02 9.63 24.02
N MET A 305 15.01 10.48 23.82
CA MET A 305 13.99 10.74 24.83
C MET A 305 13.07 9.53 25.06
N ALA A 306 12.73 8.78 24.01
CA ALA A 306 11.96 7.55 24.13
C ALA A 306 12.74 6.50 24.96
N ILE A 307 14.04 6.32 24.70
CA ILE A 307 14.91 5.41 25.45
C ILE A 307 15.04 5.85 26.92
N TYR A 308 15.17 7.16 27.15
CA TYR A 308 15.25 7.72 28.51
C TYR A 308 13.99 7.37 29.31
N TYR A 309 12.80 7.66 28.78
CA TYR A 309 11.54 7.35 29.44
C TYR A 309 11.23 5.84 29.51
N TYR A 310 11.71 5.06 28.56
CA TYR A 310 11.66 3.60 28.64
C TYR A 310 12.43 3.05 29.84
N ARG A 311 13.66 3.54 30.06
CA ARG A 311 14.42 3.16 31.26
C ARG A 311 13.75 3.60 32.57
N GLU A 312 13.01 4.70 32.52
CA GLU A 312 12.22 5.17 33.65
C GLU A 312 10.97 4.30 33.87
N SER A 313 10.33 3.84 32.81
CA SER A 313 9.17 2.94 32.91
C SER A 313 9.49 1.57 33.48
N LEU A 314 10.72 1.07 33.29
CA LEU A 314 11.17 -0.20 33.88
C LEU A 314 11.29 -0.15 35.42
N LYS A 315 11.28 1.04 36.02
CA LYS A 315 11.29 1.24 37.47
C LYS A 315 9.88 1.32 38.07
N GLU A 316 8.87 1.44 37.26
CA GLU A 316 7.46 1.44 37.66
C GLU A 316 6.97 0.01 37.81
N THR A 317 6.11 -0.26 38.80
CA THR A 317 5.44 -1.56 38.92
C THR A 317 4.29 -1.60 37.95
N PRO A 318 4.32 -2.43 36.88
CA PRO A 318 3.28 -2.44 35.89
C PRO A 318 1.94 -2.86 36.52
N ALA A 319 0.90 -2.05 36.35
CA ALA A 319 -0.44 -2.52 36.62
C ALA A 319 -0.86 -3.52 35.52
N PRO A 320 -1.61 -4.58 35.85
CA PRO A 320 -2.12 -5.50 34.86
C PRO A 320 -2.96 -4.78 33.81
N ILE A 321 -2.61 -4.92 32.56
CA ILE A 321 -3.38 -4.38 31.44
C ILE A 321 -4.31 -5.48 30.97
N ASP A 322 -5.60 -5.20 30.91
CA ASP A 322 -6.61 -6.09 30.33
C ASP A 322 -6.38 -6.20 28.81
N GLU A 323 -5.57 -7.17 28.38
CA GLU A 323 -5.20 -7.38 26.97
C GLU A 323 -6.41 -7.70 26.08
N GLU A 324 -7.54 -8.14 26.63
CA GLU A 324 -8.74 -8.48 25.86
C GLU A 324 -9.46 -7.25 25.30
N LYS A 325 -9.35 -6.08 25.93
CA LYS A 325 -9.95 -4.83 25.45
C LYS A 325 -9.08 -4.06 24.46
N GLU A 326 -7.83 -4.45 24.26
CA GLU A 326 -6.89 -3.78 23.34
C GLU A 326 -7.01 -4.21 21.88
N LYS A 327 -7.87 -5.17 21.56
CA LYS A 327 -7.96 -5.77 20.22
C LYS A 327 -8.80 -5.00 19.20
N GLU A 328 -9.33 -3.87 19.53
CA GLU A 328 -10.03 -3.01 18.56
C GLU A 328 -9.00 -2.20 17.74
N TYR A 329 -8.22 -2.89 16.89
CA TYR A 329 -7.55 -2.21 15.79
C TYR A 329 -8.64 -1.81 14.79
N GLU A 330 -8.81 -0.50 14.61
CA GLU A 330 -9.66 0.03 13.55
C GLU A 330 -9.24 -0.58 12.20
N SER A 331 -10.23 -0.80 11.34
CA SER A 331 -10.07 -1.28 9.98
C SER A 331 -8.88 -0.59 9.26
N PRO A 332 -7.97 -1.36 8.63
CA PRO A 332 -6.76 -0.80 8.01
C PRO A 332 -7.05 0.11 6.83
N PHE A 333 -8.25 0.07 6.29
CA PHE A 333 -8.66 0.92 5.19
C PHE A 333 -10.03 1.54 5.43
N GLN A 334 -10.04 2.86 5.53
CA GLN A 334 -11.27 3.66 5.63
C GLN A 334 -11.36 4.64 4.45
N LEU A 335 -12.46 4.58 3.70
CA LEU A 335 -12.67 5.43 2.53
C LEU A 335 -12.73 6.93 2.88
N ILE A 336 -13.33 7.28 4.03
CA ILE A 336 -13.47 8.67 4.45
C ILE A 336 -12.11 9.33 4.71
N PRO A 337 -11.17 8.77 5.50
CA PRO A 337 -9.81 9.28 5.61
C PRO A 337 -9.07 9.38 4.26
N ALA A 338 -9.24 8.40 3.36
CA ALA A 338 -8.63 8.44 2.04
C ALA A 338 -9.14 9.64 1.20
N MET A 339 -10.44 9.93 1.25
CA MET A 339 -11.03 11.09 0.58
C MET A 339 -10.59 12.42 1.22
N GLN A 340 -10.49 12.48 2.55
CA GLN A 340 -9.95 13.64 3.25
C GLN A 340 -8.50 13.90 2.88
N PHE A 341 -7.69 12.84 2.74
CA PHE A 341 -6.31 12.92 2.30
C PHE A 341 -6.21 13.44 0.86
N ALA A 342 -7.03 12.91 -0.07
CA ALA A 342 -7.11 13.40 -1.45
C ALA A 342 -7.46 14.89 -1.49
N TRP A 343 -8.46 15.32 -0.72
CA TRP A 343 -8.86 16.72 -0.60
C TRP A 343 -7.72 17.60 -0.08
N LEU A 344 -7.02 17.15 0.95
CA LEU A 344 -5.87 17.87 1.51
C LEU A 344 -4.77 18.08 0.48
N ILE A 345 -4.48 17.09 -0.36
CA ILE A 345 -3.53 17.22 -1.48
C ILE A 345 -3.99 18.32 -2.47
N VAL A 346 -5.28 18.35 -2.81
CA VAL A 346 -5.85 19.40 -3.68
C VAL A 346 -5.63 20.78 -3.08
N VAL A 347 -5.95 20.94 -1.80
CA VAL A 347 -5.79 22.20 -1.06
C VAL A 347 -4.33 22.64 -1.04
N ILE A 348 -3.39 21.74 -0.72
CA ILE A 348 -1.96 22.04 -0.70
C ILE A 348 -1.48 22.46 -2.10
N LYS A 349 -1.87 21.76 -3.14
CA LYS A 349 -1.51 22.10 -4.52
C LYS A 349 -2.09 23.45 -4.93
N PHE A 350 -3.32 23.75 -4.56
CA PHE A 350 -3.94 25.05 -4.82
C PHE A 350 -3.18 26.20 -4.14
N PHE A 351 -2.86 26.07 -2.85
CA PHE A 351 -2.06 27.06 -2.14
C PHE A 351 -0.63 27.19 -2.68
N SER A 352 -0.02 26.09 -3.13
CA SER A 352 1.29 26.13 -3.79
C SER A 352 1.28 26.96 -5.09
N ILE A 353 0.18 26.88 -5.87
CA ILE A 353 -0.01 27.74 -7.06
C ILE A 353 -0.25 29.17 -6.68
N LEU A 354 -1.06 29.44 -5.64
CA LEU A 354 -1.23 30.80 -5.12
C LEU A 354 0.12 31.43 -4.77
N GLY A 355 0.97 30.69 -4.04
CA GLY A 355 2.32 31.15 -3.70
C GLY A 355 3.16 31.46 -4.93
N LYS A 356 3.05 30.64 -5.99
CA LYS A 356 3.77 30.87 -7.25
C LYS A 356 3.23 32.08 -8.03
N VAL A 357 1.91 32.26 -8.11
CA VAL A 357 1.30 33.39 -8.81
C VAL A 357 1.65 34.74 -8.14
N TYR A 358 1.79 34.72 -6.82
CA TYR A 358 2.12 35.92 -6.05
C TYR A 358 3.60 35.96 -5.60
N GLU A 359 4.51 35.25 -6.27
CA GLU A 359 5.94 35.17 -5.90
C GLU A 359 6.64 36.54 -5.92
N ASN A 360 6.13 37.51 -6.70
CA ASN A 360 6.63 38.89 -6.71
C ASN A 360 6.27 39.68 -5.43
N ILE A 361 5.28 39.22 -4.65
CA ILE A 361 4.79 39.88 -3.43
C ILE A 361 5.24 39.10 -2.20
N ILE A 362 5.15 37.76 -2.28
CA ILE A 362 5.46 36.84 -1.19
C ILE A 362 6.64 35.96 -1.64
N PRO A 363 7.81 36.04 -0.97
CA PRO A 363 8.92 35.16 -1.30
C PRO A 363 8.49 33.67 -1.29
N PRO A 364 8.95 32.88 -2.27
CA PRO A 364 8.55 31.47 -2.38
C PRO A 364 8.79 30.65 -1.10
N GLU A 365 9.85 30.96 -0.36
CA GLU A 365 10.17 30.30 0.90
C GLU A 365 9.08 30.57 1.95
N VAL A 366 8.66 31.83 2.09
CA VAL A 366 7.62 32.25 3.07
C VAL A 366 6.28 31.56 2.74
N SER A 367 5.90 31.54 1.46
CA SER A 367 4.68 30.86 1.01
C SER A 367 4.74 29.36 1.30
N ASN A 368 5.83 28.68 0.91
CA ASN A 368 5.98 27.25 1.09
C ASN A 368 6.02 26.85 2.58
N TYR A 369 6.72 27.63 3.41
CA TYR A 369 6.80 27.36 4.85
C TYR A 369 5.48 27.66 5.57
N GLY A 370 4.72 28.66 5.14
CA GLY A 370 3.37 28.92 5.62
C GLY A 370 2.42 27.74 5.32
N ILE A 371 2.47 27.23 4.11
CA ILE A 371 1.73 26.04 3.71
C ILE A 371 2.15 24.83 4.55
N ALA A 372 3.45 24.66 4.81
CA ALA A 372 3.97 23.58 5.64
C ALA A 372 3.41 23.58 7.06
N ILE A 373 3.37 24.76 7.68
CA ILE A 373 2.82 24.91 9.03
C ILE A 373 1.34 24.48 9.05
N ILE A 374 0.53 25.04 8.16
CA ILE A 374 -0.91 24.77 8.10
C ILE A 374 -1.17 23.29 7.76
N SER A 375 -0.49 22.76 6.77
CA SER A 375 -0.66 21.38 6.32
C SER A 375 -0.19 20.37 7.38
N GLY A 376 0.92 20.64 8.06
CA GLY A 376 1.42 19.80 9.14
C GLY A 376 0.48 19.72 10.35
N LEU A 377 -0.41 20.72 10.54
CA LEU A 377 -1.48 20.64 11.54
C LEU A 377 -2.48 19.52 11.22
N ALA A 378 -2.71 19.25 9.94
CA ALA A 378 -3.63 18.21 9.48
C ALA A 378 -2.90 16.89 9.24
N ASP A 379 -1.93 16.87 8.32
CA ASP A 379 -1.18 15.67 7.93
C ASP A 379 0.19 16.03 7.32
N VAL A 380 1.20 15.20 7.61
CA VAL A 380 2.55 15.34 7.04
C VAL A 380 2.67 14.63 5.69
N ASP A 381 1.94 13.56 5.49
CA ASP A 381 2.13 12.71 4.31
C ASP A 381 1.67 13.40 3.03
N ALA A 382 0.56 14.15 3.07
CA ALA A 382 0.06 14.91 1.94
C ALA A 382 1.07 15.98 1.46
N ILE A 383 1.71 16.70 2.37
CA ILE A 383 2.71 17.69 2.03
C ILE A 383 4.01 17.04 1.56
N ASN A 384 4.43 15.94 2.20
CA ASN A 384 5.59 15.16 1.78
C ASN A 384 5.45 14.69 0.31
N LEU A 385 4.30 14.10 -0.03
CA LEU A 385 3.99 13.66 -1.39
C LEU A 385 4.01 14.83 -2.39
N THR A 386 3.34 15.93 -2.05
CA THR A 386 3.22 17.09 -2.93
C THR A 386 4.57 17.75 -3.17
N TYR A 387 5.35 18.00 -2.13
CA TYR A 387 6.62 18.72 -2.26
C TYR A 387 7.73 17.83 -2.83
N SER A 388 7.75 16.53 -2.54
CA SER A 388 8.64 15.59 -3.23
C SER A 388 8.34 15.50 -4.73
N SER A 389 7.05 15.50 -5.12
CA SER A 389 6.62 15.53 -6.52
C SER A 389 7.01 16.84 -7.21
N ASN A 390 6.83 17.99 -6.55
CA ASN A 390 7.20 19.29 -7.09
C ASN A 390 8.73 19.43 -7.29
N ALA A 391 9.51 18.88 -6.37
CA ALA A 391 10.97 18.81 -6.51
C ALA A 391 11.39 17.91 -7.67
N LYS A 392 10.76 16.74 -7.82
CA LYS A 392 10.97 15.84 -8.97
C LYS A 392 10.65 16.50 -10.30
N ALA A 393 9.60 17.31 -10.34
CA ALA A 393 9.20 18.07 -11.54
C ALA A 393 10.06 19.33 -11.80
N GLY A 394 11.04 19.65 -10.94
CA GLY A 394 11.87 20.83 -11.07
C GLY A 394 11.14 22.17 -10.77
N ILE A 395 9.95 22.11 -10.17
CA ILE A 395 9.15 23.28 -9.83
C ILE A 395 9.79 24.05 -8.66
N ILE A 396 10.37 23.33 -7.70
CA ILE A 396 11.09 23.85 -6.54
C ILE A 396 12.40 23.09 -6.35
N SER A 397 13.36 23.69 -5.66
CA SER A 397 14.61 23.00 -5.33
C SER A 397 14.39 21.89 -4.28
N ALA A 398 15.24 20.86 -4.30
CA ALA A 398 15.21 19.79 -3.30
C ALA A 398 15.40 20.32 -1.86
N ILE A 399 16.17 21.39 -1.68
CA ILE A 399 16.40 22.04 -0.38
C ILE A 399 15.12 22.67 0.14
N ILE A 400 14.41 23.45 -0.69
CA ILE A 400 13.13 24.08 -0.31
C ILE A 400 12.10 22.98 0.01
N ALA A 401 12.00 21.95 -0.83
CA ALA A 401 11.09 20.84 -0.58
C ALA A 401 11.39 20.13 0.75
N SER A 402 12.66 19.79 1.00
CA SER A 402 13.09 19.14 2.25
C SER A 402 12.79 19.98 3.48
N THR A 403 13.11 21.27 3.43
CA THR A 403 12.87 22.20 4.53
C THR A 403 11.36 22.33 4.80
N THR A 404 10.56 22.45 3.76
CA THR A 404 9.10 22.51 3.84
C THR A 404 8.51 21.27 4.50
N ILE A 405 8.96 20.07 4.09
CA ILE A 405 8.52 18.80 4.68
C ILE A 405 8.91 18.73 6.17
N LEU A 406 10.12 19.14 6.53
CA LEU A 406 10.59 19.13 7.92
C LEU A 406 9.82 20.12 8.80
N ILE A 407 9.48 21.30 8.28
CA ILE A 407 8.62 22.25 8.99
C ILE A 407 7.24 21.65 9.24
N ALA A 408 6.67 20.93 8.27
CA ALA A 408 5.40 20.24 8.46
C ALA A 408 5.49 19.14 9.54
N VAL A 409 6.58 18.38 9.58
CA VAL A 409 6.85 17.40 10.64
C VAL A 409 6.93 18.08 12.03
N MET A 410 7.60 19.21 12.13
CA MET A 410 7.66 19.97 13.38
C MET A 410 6.28 20.49 13.79
N SER A 411 5.50 21.03 12.85
CA SER A 411 4.13 21.47 13.07
C SER A 411 3.24 20.33 13.57
N ASN A 412 3.34 19.15 12.97
CA ASN A 412 2.61 17.96 13.41
C ASN A 412 2.99 17.51 14.83
N ASN A 413 4.27 17.61 15.20
CA ASN A 413 4.71 17.33 16.56
C ASN A 413 4.13 18.35 17.57
N ILE A 414 3.95 19.62 17.18
CA ILE A 414 3.28 20.64 18.02
C ILE A 414 1.82 20.26 18.22
N VAL A 415 1.11 19.78 17.18
CA VAL A 415 -0.28 19.31 17.32
C VAL A 415 -0.38 18.16 18.31
N LYS A 416 0.50 17.16 18.21
CA LYS A 416 0.54 16.03 19.13
C LYS A 416 0.83 16.46 20.57
N ALA A 417 1.76 17.39 20.75
CA ALA A 417 2.03 17.99 22.06
C ALA A 417 0.79 18.74 22.61
N SER A 418 0.05 19.44 21.75
CA SER A 418 -1.19 20.15 22.11
C SER A 418 -2.32 19.17 22.49
N ILE A 419 -2.46 18.05 21.79
CA ILE A 419 -3.39 16.97 22.15
C ILE A 419 -3.05 16.42 23.53
N ALA A 420 -1.77 16.09 23.76
CA ALA A 420 -1.31 15.60 25.05
C ALA A 420 -1.55 16.62 26.17
N TYR A 421 -1.31 17.91 25.90
CA TYR A 421 -1.56 19.00 26.84
C TYR A 421 -3.05 19.15 27.21
N ARG A 422 -3.93 19.08 26.20
CA ARG A 422 -5.38 19.36 26.38
C ARG A 422 -6.12 18.20 27.05
N PHE A 423 -5.73 16.98 26.77
CA PHE A 423 -6.47 15.77 27.14
C PHE A 423 -5.69 14.78 28.00
N GLY A 424 -4.39 14.96 28.20
CA GLY A 424 -3.53 14.02 28.92
C GLY A 424 -3.34 14.36 30.41
N GLU A 425 -2.87 13.37 31.16
CA GLU A 425 -2.45 13.55 32.57
C GLU A 425 -1.28 14.54 32.66
N LYS A 426 -1.23 15.34 33.73
CA LYS A 426 -0.28 16.46 33.88
C LYS A 426 1.20 16.06 33.76
N LYS A 427 1.60 14.91 34.30
CA LYS A 427 3.00 14.46 34.21
C LYS A 427 3.27 13.80 32.86
N PHE A 428 2.27 13.20 32.21
CA PHE A 428 2.37 12.63 30.89
C PHE A 428 2.64 13.72 29.84
N TRP A 429 1.79 14.75 29.77
CA TRP A 429 1.94 15.77 28.74
C TRP A 429 3.26 16.52 28.85
N LYS A 430 3.77 16.77 30.08
CA LYS A 430 5.06 17.44 30.25
C LYS A 430 6.21 16.65 29.65
N LYS A 431 6.23 15.31 29.83
CA LYS A 431 7.24 14.42 29.27
C LYS A 431 7.15 14.33 27.75
N VAL A 432 5.96 14.20 27.21
CA VAL A 432 5.71 14.20 25.75
C VAL A 432 6.14 15.54 25.14
N PHE A 433 5.79 16.66 25.78
CA PHE A 433 6.17 18.00 25.37
C PHE A 433 7.72 18.15 25.31
N ILE A 434 8.42 17.74 26.35
CA ILE A 434 9.90 17.77 26.35
C ILE A 434 10.46 16.93 25.20
N GLY A 435 9.95 15.71 24.98
CA GLY A 435 10.40 14.85 23.88
C GLY A 435 10.23 15.49 22.51
N PHE A 436 9.08 16.10 22.24
CA PHE A 436 8.82 16.77 20.98
C PHE A 436 9.65 18.05 20.81
N TRP A 437 9.84 18.84 21.88
CA TRP A 437 10.69 20.03 21.83
C TRP A 437 12.16 19.68 21.56
N VAL A 438 12.69 18.62 22.14
CA VAL A 438 14.05 18.13 21.80
C VAL A 438 14.14 17.82 20.32
N SER A 439 13.14 17.12 19.75
CA SER A 439 13.13 16.82 18.31
C SER A 439 13.03 18.09 17.46
N ILE A 440 12.16 19.04 17.81
CA ILE A 440 11.98 20.30 17.07
C ILE A 440 13.25 21.13 17.10
N LEU A 441 13.84 21.33 18.27
CA LEU A 441 15.07 22.12 18.42
C LEU A 441 16.24 21.48 17.65
N SER A 442 16.40 20.16 17.74
CA SER A 442 17.43 19.45 16.98
C SER A 442 17.23 19.60 15.47
N GLY A 443 15.97 19.60 15.00
CA GLY A 443 15.61 19.82 13.61
C GLY A 443 15.92 21.26 13.14
N ILE A 444 15.58 22.25 13.94
CA ILE A 444 15.90 23.67 13.64
C ILE A 444 17.42 23.86 13.50
N ILE A 445 18.19 23.32 14.44
CA ILE A 445 19.66 23.37 14.39
C ILE A 445 20.19 22.71 13.11
N ALA A 446 19.67 21.53 12.76
CA ALA A 446 20.10 20.80 11.58
C ALA A 446 19.74 21.55 10.27
N ILE A 447 18.57 22.16 10.17
CA ILE A 447 18.16 22.96 9.01
C ILE A 447 19.05 24.20 8.87
N ILE A 448 19.31 24.91 9.96
CA ILE A 448 20.19 26.09 9.95
C ILE A 448 21.61 25.68 9.51
N ALA A 449 22.15 24.61 10.05
CA ALA A 449 23.46 24.10 9.70
C ALA A 449 23.60 23.78 8.19
N ILE A 450 22.61 23.10 7.62
CA ILE A 450 22.61 22.77 6.18
C ILE A 450 22.53 24.04 5.32
N ASN A 451 21.67 24.99 5.69
CA ASN A 451 21.57 26.24 4.93
C ASN A 451 22.86 27.07 5.01
N ILE A 452 23.54 27.11 6.14
CA ILE A 452 24.85 27.78 6.28
C ILE A 452 25.88 27.08 5.38
N VAL A 453 25.96 25.75 5.43
CA VAL A 453 26.91 24.99 4.59
C VAL A 453 26.64 25.22 3.10
N SER A 454 25.36 25.24 2.67
CA SER A 454 25.02 25.51 1.27
C SER A 454 25.40 26.94 0.82
N VAL A 455 25.25 27.93 1.70
CA VAL A 455 25.66 29.30 1.43
C VAL A 455 27.19 29.41 1.34
N VAL A 456 27.92 28.82 2.30
CA VAL A 456 29.39 28.85 2.31
C VAL A 456 29.96 28.14 1.07
N SER A 457 29.39 27.01 0.64
CA SER A 457 29.82 26.30 -0.58
C SER A 457 29.56 27.11 -1.85
N ALA A 458 28.51 27.93 -1.88
CA ALA A 458 28.22 28.81 -3.01
C ALA A 458 29.15 30.04 -3.12
N PHE A 459 29.76 30.46 -2.02
CA PHE A 459 30.73 31.59 -2.00
C PHE A 459 32.19 31.13 -2.02
N GLY A 460 32.45 29.83 -1.81
CA GLY A 460 33.82 29.27 -1.75
C GLY A 460 34.31 28.55 -3.00
N GLY A 461 33.51 28.49 -4.06
CA GLY A 461 33.86 28.00 -5.39
C GLY A 461 33.84 29.13 -6.40
#